data_8d1146965fc9b0ca33fbbbd756d42cea
#
_entry.id   8d1146965fc9b0ca33fbbbd756d42cea
#
_cell.length_a   1.000
_cell.length_b   1.000
_cell.length_c   1.000
_cell.angle_alpha   90.00
_cell.angle_beta   90.00
_cell.angle_gamma   90.00
#
_symmetry.space_group_name_H-M   'P 1'
#
loop_
_entity.id
_entity.type
_entity.pdbx_description
1 polymer ?
#
loop_
_entity_poly.entity_id
_entity_poly.type
_entity_poly.pdbx_seq_one_letter_code
_entity_poly.pdbx_strand_id
1 'polypeptide(L)'
;PELNKTFDGDRITSITGQPVGLAVATENHVVFAPVVQATVETPFAELVAQTRDLIGRTRAGQIRAEDAVPAAITISNLGMYGVSAFTAMVTPPQVMVLSVGAIRRVPAFDAQGAVVAQSIMTLTLGSDHRVINGAQAATFLGAIAQWLQKVPS
;
A
#
# COMPACT_ATOMS: atom_id res chain seq x y z
N PRO A 1 -14.77 3.86 -0.98
CA PRO A 1 -14.96 5.28 -1.36
C PRO A 1 -14.80 6.23 -0.17
N GLU A 2 -15.33 5.91 1.01
CA GLU A 2 -15.31 6.77 2.20
C GLU A 2 -13.91 7.09 2.73
N LEU A 3 -12.93 6.24 2.46
CA LEU A 3 -11.54 6.40 2.88
C LEU A 3 -10.68 7.12 1.84
N ASN A 4 -11.21 7.35 0.63
CA ASN A 4 -10.46 7.96 -0.47
C ASN A 4 -10.43 9.48 -0.33
N LYS A 5 -9.63 9.94 0.64
CA LYS A 5 -9.54 11.35 1.07
C LYS A 5 -8.09 11.79 1.20
N THR A 6 -7.89 13.10 1.14
CA THR A 6 -6.65 13.79 1.54
C THR A 6 -6.95 14.78 2.65
N PHE A 7 -5.90 15.16 3.40
CA PHE A 7 -5.97 16.19 4.44
C PHE A 7 -4.72 17.05 4.40
N ASP A 8 -4.88 18.34 4.21
CA ASP A 8 -3.78 19.32 4.09
C ASP A 8 -3.46 20.04 5.42
N GLY A 9 -4.15 19.69 6.49
CA GLY A 9 -4.03 20.34 7.80
C GLY A 9 -5.29 21.12 8.18
N ASP A 10 -6.02 21.64 7.21
CA ASP A 10 -7.23 22.44 7.40
C ASP A 10 -8.47 21.80 6.78
N ARG A 11 -8.32 21.18 5.62
CA ARG A 11 -9.43 20.66 4.82
C ARG A 11 -9.26 19.17 4.50
N ILE A 12 -10.37 18.45 4.65
CA ILE A 12 -10.52 17.08 4.14
C ILE A 12 -11.14 17.17 2.74
N THR A 13 -10.45 16.59 1.74
CA THR A 13 -10.89 16.57 0.34
C THR A 13 -11.09 15.13 -0.11
N SER A 14 -12.23 14.81 -0.71
CA SER A 14 -12.47 13.53 -1.35
C SER A 14 -11.75 13.48 -2.70
N ILE A 15 -11.12 12.35 -3.01
CA ILE A 15 -10.41 12.13 -4.27
C ILE A 15 -11.27 11.23 -5.17
N THR A 16 -11.31 11.52 -6.47
CA THR A 16 -11.92 10.66 -7.49
C THR A 16 -10.92 9.61 -7.98
N GLY A 17 -11.42 8.50 -8.48
CA GLY A 17 -10.57 7.38 -8.90
C GLY A 17 -10.01 6.58 -7.71
N GLN A 18 -8.94 5.87 -7.94
CA GLN A 18 -8.25 5.06 -6.91
C GLN A 18 -6.73 5.29 -7.03
N PRO A 19 -6.25 6.53 -6.81
CA PRO A 19 -4.84 6.83 -6.87
C PRO A 19 -4.12 6.20 -5.67
N VAL A 20 -3.10 5.40 -5.94
CA VAL A 20 -2.29 4.71 -4.93
C VAL A 20 -0.83 5.13 -5.08
N GLY A 21 -0.28 5.72 -4.04
CA GLY A 21 1.15 6.03 -3.96
C GLY A 21 1.98 4.76 -3.74
N LEU A 22 3.16 4.72 -4.31
CA LEU A 22 4.14 3.66 -4.11
C LEU A 22 5.42 4.25 -3.53
N ALA A 23 5.81 3.87 -2.31
CA ALA A 23 7.07 4.32 -1.74
C ALA A 23 8.25 3.65 -2.48
N VAL A 24 9.01 4.43 -3.23
CA VAL A 24 10.15 3.96 -4.03
C VAL A 24 11.41 4.67 -3.56
N ALA A 25 12.40 3.91 -3.09
CA ALA A 25 13.73 4.42 -2.78
C ALA A 25 14.55 4.53 -4.06
N THR A 26 15.22 5.68 -4.24
CA THR A 26 16.18 5.93 -5.30
C THR A 26 17.60 5.58 -4.86
N GLU A 27 18.55 5.57 -5.80
CA GLU A 27 19.97 5.30 -5.53
C GLU A 27 20.59 6.31 -4.54
N ASN A 28 20.07 7.52 -4.49
CA ASN A 28 20.52 8.58 -3.58
C ASN A 28 19.85 8.52 -2.20
N HIS A 29 19.24 7.41 -1.84
CA HIS A 29 18.50 7.20 -0.58
C HIS A 29 17.32 8.16 -0.34
N VAL A 30 16.86 8.86 -1.38
CA VAL A 30 15.65 9.67 -1.32
C VAL A 30 14.45 8.77 -1.64
N VAL A 31 13.39 8.88 -0.85
CA VAL A 31 12.15 8.13 -1.07
C VAL A 31 11.14 9.06 -1.74
N PHE A 32 10.64 8.64 -2.90
CA PHE A 32 9.50 9.26 -3.57
C PHE A 32 8.27 8.36 -3.44
N ALA A 33 7.10 8.97 -3.51
CA ALA A 33 5.82 8.26 -3.52
C ALA A 33 5.02 8.57 -4.80
N PRO A 34 5.52 8.17 -5.99
CA PRO A 34 4.77 8.37 -7.22
C PRO A 34 3.46 7.58 -7.18
N VAL A 35 2.46 8.05 -7.93
CA VAL A 35 1.09 7.59 -7.84
C VAL A 35 0.68 6.83 -9.08
N VAL A 36 0.24 5.59 -8.89
CA VAL A 36 -0.47 4.82 -9.91
C VAL A 36 -1.92 5.25 -9.94
N GLN A 37 -2.40 5.62 -11.13
CA GLN A 37 -3.78 5.95 -11.39
C GLN A 37 -4.52 4.67 -11.81
N ALA A 38 -5.41 4.17 -10.98
CA ALA A 38 -6.20 2.99 -11.29
C ALA A 38 -7.70 3.27 -11.09
N THR A 39 -8.52 2.50 -11.77
CA THR A 39 -9.96 2.39 -11.54
C THR A 39 -10.31 0.93 -11.27
N VAL A 40 -11.53 0.66 -10.81
CA VAL A 40 -12.00 -0.72 -10.62
C VAL A 40 -12.06 -1.52 -11.92
N GLU A 41 -12.05 -0.84 -13.07
CA GLU A 41 -12.09 -1.42 -14.41
C GLU A 41 -10.71 -1.64 -15.01
N THR A 42 -9.64 -1.10 -14.40
CA THR A 42 -8.27 -1.25 -14.90
C THR A 42 -7.86 -2.73 -14.87
N PRO A 43 -7.54 -3.35 -16.01
CA PRO A 43 -7.12 -4.75 -16.04
C PRO A 43 -5.86 -4.98 -15.21
N PHE A 44 -5.80 -6.10 -14.50
CA PHE A 44 -4.67 -6.39 -13.61
C PHE A 44 -3.32 -6.39 -14.33
N ALA A 45 -3.25 -6.92 -15.57
CA ALA A 45 -2.02 -6.91 -16.36
C ALA A 45 -1.55 -5.49 -16.71
N GLU A 46 -2.49 -4.59 -16.99
CA GLU A 46 -2.20 -3.17 -17.24
C GLU A 46 -1.71 -2.48 -15.97
N LEU A 47 -2.37 -2.72 -14.83
CA LEU A 47 -1.95 -2.20 -13.54
C LEU A 47 -0.51 -2.64 -13.18
N VAL A 48 -0.17 -3.90 -13.44
CA VAL A 48 1.19 -4.43 -13.24
C VAL A 48 2.19 -3.72 -14.16
N ALA A 49 1.85 -3.52 -15.43
CA ALA A 49 2.73 -2.83 -16.38
C ALA A 49 2.97 -1.36 -15.98
N GLN A 50 1.91 -0.63 -15.64
CA GLN A 50 1.99 0.76 -15.16
C GLN A 50 2.85 0.86 -13.89
N THR A 51 2.64 -0.04 -12.93
CA THR A 51 3.40 -0.08 -11.67
C THR A 51 4.89 -0.31 -11.93
N ARG A 52 5.24 -1.25 -12.80
CA ARG A 52 6.65 -1.55 -13.14
C ARG A 52 7.33 -0.37 -13.85
N ASP A 53 6.66 0.24 -14.82
CA ASP A 53 7.16 1.43 -15.52
C ASP A 53 7.41 2.57 -14.52
N LEU A 54 6.42 2.86 -13.69
CA LEU A 54 6.48 3.93 -12.70
C LEU A 54 7.65 3.73 -11.71
N ILE A 55 7.83 2.52 -11.18
CA ILE A 55 8.96 2.19 -10.28
C ILE A 55 10.30 2.35 -11.02
N GLY A 56 10.39 1.87 -12.27
CA GLY A 56 11.60 1.98 -13.10
C GLY A 56 11.99 3.42 -13.33
N ARG A 57 11.05 4.25 -13.79
CA ARG A 57 11.26 5.69 -14.02
C ARG A 57 11.63 6.43 -12.74
N THR A 58 10.98 6.11 -11.63
CA THR A 58 11.28 6.75 -10.34
C THR A 58 12.71 6.46 -9.88
N ARG A 59 13.15 5.20 -9.99
CA ARG A 59 14.55 4.82 -9.67
C ARG A 59 15.57 5.52 -10.54
N ALA A 60 15.25 5.72 -11.82
CA ALA A 60 16.08 6.46 -12.77
C ALA A 60 16.01 7.99 -12.60
N GLY A 61 15.24 8.51 -11.65
CA GLY A 61 15.05 9.95 -11.46
C GLY A 61 14.16 10.62 -12.53
N GLN A 62 13.40 9.84 -13.29
CA GLN A 62 12.55 10.30 -14.40
C GLN A 62 11.08 10.40 -13.99
N ILE A 63 10.83 11.04 -12.85
CA ILE A 63 9.47 11.28 -12.33
C ILE A 63 8.82 12.36 -13.18
N ARG A 64 7.57 12.16 -13.58
CA ARG A 64 6.77 13.12 -14.34
C ARG A 64 5.82 13.87 -13.40
N ALA A 65 5.34 15.03 -13.83
CA ALA A 65 4.37 15.80 -13.05
C ALA A 65 3.06 15.02 -12.80
N GLU A 66 2.65 14.20 -13.75
CA GLU A 66 1.48 13.32 -13.65
C GLU A 66 1.62 12.20 -12.61
N ASP A 67 2.86 11.84 -12.24
CA ASP A 67 3.15 10.84 -11.21
C ASP A 67 3.07 11.42 -9.78
N ALA A 68 3.04 12.75 -9.66
CA ALA A 68 3.08 13.49 -8.39
C ALA A 68 1.71 14.09 -8.02
N VAL A 69 0.65 13.29 -8.17
CA VAL A 69 -0.71 13.71 -7.82
C VAL A 69 -1.08 13.26 -6.39
N PRO A 70 -2.10 13.87 -5.76
CA PRO A 70 -2.56 13.43 -4.46
C PRO A 70 -3.10 11.99 -4.49
N ALA A 71 -2.70 11.19 -3.49
CA ALA A 71 -3.24 9.87 -3.21
C ALA A 71 -3.81 9.82 -1.79
N ALA A 72 -4.79 8.96 -1.54
CA ALA A 72 -5.32 8.76 -0.19
C ALA A 72 -4.43 7.81 0.63
N ILE A 73 -3.76 6.88 -0.05
CA ILE A 73 -2.95 5.84 0.56
C ILE A 73 -1.64 5.65 -0.22
N THR A 74 -0.55 5.39 0.50
CA THR A 74 0.71 4.91 -0.10
C THR A 74 1.02 3.50 0.38
N ILE A 75 1.51 2.65 -0.51
CA ILE A 75 2.05 1.34 -0.18
C ILE A 75 3.57 1.48 0.00
N SER A 76 4.05 1.07 1.18
CA SER A 76 5.48 0.96 1.49
C SER A 76 5.82 -0.50 1.70
N ASN A 77 6.73 -1.05 0.89
CA ASN A 77 7.12 -2.45 0.95
C ASN A 77 8.61 -2.56 1.32
N LEU A 78 8.90 -3.19 2.44
CA LEU A 78 10.25 -3.53 2.88
C LEU A 78 10.50 -5.05 2.94
N GLY A 79 9.60 -5.84 2.39
CA GLY A 79 9.70 -7.30 2.39
C GLY A 79 10.95 -7.80 1.66
N MET A 80 11.41 -7.10 0.60
CA MET A 80 12.63 -7.44 -0.12
C MET A 80 13.90 -7.27 0.74
N TYR A 81 13.85 -6.51 1.83
CA TYR A 81 14.95 -6.35 2.79
C TYR A 81 14.84 -7.31 3.98
N GLY A 82 13.90 -8.26 3.96
CA GLY A 82 13.68 -9.23 5.03
C GLY A 82 12.96 -8.66 6.27
N VAL A 83 12.47 -7.43 6.21
CA VAL A 83 11.72 -6.80 7.31
C VAL A 83 10.36 -7.48 7.45
N SER A 84 10.12 -8.12 8.58
CA SER A 84 8.90 -8.89 8.80
C SER A 84 7.67 -8.03 9.11
N ALA A 85 7.86 -6.90 9.79
CA ALA A 85 6.82 -5.93 10.11
C ALA A 85 7.45 -4.57 10.41
N PHE A 86 6.78 -3.49 10.03
CA PHE A 86 7.16 -2.11 10.35
C PHE A 86 5.95 -1.20 10.27
N THR A 87 6.10 0.02 10.75
CA THR A 87 5.10 1.07 10.62
C THR A 87 5.72 2.23 9.84
N ALA A 88 5.19 2.52 8.66
CA ALA A 88 5.56 3.71 7.91
C ALA A 88 4.80 4.93 8.44
N MET A 89 5.38 6.12 8.24
CA MET A 89 4.73 7.37 8.60
C MET A 89 3.75 7.81 7.52
N VAL A 90 2.59 8.28 7.94
CA VAL A 90 1.63 8.96 7.05
C VAL A 90 2.20 10.33 6.71
N THR A 91 2.35 10.62 5.42
CA THR A 91 2.87 11.91 4.93
C THR A 91 1.74 12.71 4.31
N PRO A 92 1.36 13.86 4.87
CA PRO A 92 0.33 14.71 4.26
C PRO A 92 0.66 15.07 2.80
N PRO A 93 -0.35 15.24 1.94
CA PRO A 93 -1.79 15.28 2.24
C PRO A 93 -2.47 13.90 2.30
N GLN A 94 -1.73 12.80 2.17
CA GLN A 94 -2.26 11.45 2.31
C GLN A 94 -2.78 11.20 3.73
N VAL A 95 -3.75 10.32 3.86
CA VAL A 95 -4.35 9.98 5.15
C VAL A 95 -4.09 8.55 5.59
N MET A 96 -3.46 7.74 4.71
CA MET A 96 -3.13 6.34 5.03
C MET A 96 -1.78 5.93 4.44
N VAL A 97 -1.15 4.95 5.09
CA VAL A 97 0.00 4.22 4.56
C VAL A 97 -0.13 2.74 4.91
N LEU A 98 0.04 1.87 3.91
CA LEU A 98 0.06 0.43 4.07
C LEU A 98 1.51 -0.06 4.04
N SER A 99 1.99 -0.56 5.16
CA SER A 99 3.30 -1.20 5.29
C SER A 99 3.20 -2.69 4.97
N VAL A 100 4.04 -3.19 4.07
CA VAL A 100 4.05 -4.58 3.62
C VAL A 100 5.37 -5.22 4.04
N GLY A 101 5.29 -6.24 4.89
CA GLY A 101 6.43 -7.01 5.37
C GLY A 101 6.80 -8.18 4.45
N ALA A 102 7.89 -8.87 4.80
CA ALA A 102 8.37 -10.03 4.07
C ALA A 102 7.40 -11.22 4.19
N ILE A 103 7.27 -11.99 3.11
CA ILE A 103 6.61 -13.30 3.14
C ILE A 103 7.57 -14.29 3.80
N ARG A 104 7.11 -14.99 4.85
CA ARG A 104 7.89 -15.96 5.60
C ARG A 104 7.11 -17.26 5.75
N ARG A 105 7.83 -18.38 5.69
CA ARG A 105 7.26 -19.69 6.05
C ARG A 105 7.36 -19.88 7.55
N VAL A 106 6.26 -20.18 8.18
CA VAL A 106 6.18 -20.43 9.63
C VAL A 106 5.42 -21.73 9.89
N PRO A 107 5.71 -22.44 11.00
CA PRO A 107 4.85 -23.53 11.44
C PRO A 107 3.50 -22.97 11.91
N ALA A 108 2.43 -23.56 11.46
CA ALA A 108 1.05 -23.23 11.84
C ALA A 108 0.26 -24.51 12.04
N PHE A 109 -0.87 -24.44 12.72
CA PHE A 109 -1.79 -25.56 12.83
C PHE A 109 -2.85 -25.49 11.74
N ASP A 110 -3.11 -26.62 11.09
CA ASP A 110 -4.24 -26.75 10.20
C ASP A 110 -5.56 -26.96 10.97
N ALA A 111 -6.68 -27.10 10.26
CA ALA A 111 -7.99 -27.31 10.87
C ALA A 111 -8.12 -28.62 11.64
N GLN A 112 -7.21 -29.58 11.43
CA GLN A 112 -7.14 -30.87 12.11
C GLN A 112 -6.15 -30.85 13.30
N GLY A 113 -5.48 -29.72 13.53
CA GLY A 113 -4.49 -29.56 14.61
C GLY A 113 -3.10 -30.09 14.26
N ALA A 114 -2.83 -30.48 13.02
CA ALA A 114 -1.50 -30.87 12.58
C ALA A 114 -0.62 -29.66 12.27
N VAL A 115 0.70 -29.79 12.52
CA VAL A 115 1.67 -28.72 12.20
C VAL A 115 1.96 -28.74 10.70
N VAL A 116 1.68 -27.60 10.04
CA VAL A 116 1.93 -27.39 8.62
C VAL A 116 2.80 -26.15 8.38
N ALA A 117 3.51 -26.08 7.28
CA ALA A 117 4.26 -24.90 6.89
C ALA A 117 3.32 -23.92 6.15
N GLN A 118 3.11 -22.73 6.72
CA GLN A 118 2.27 -21.70 6.15
C GLN A 118 3.10 -20.47 5.74
N SER A 119 2.79 -19.89 4.58
CA SER A 119 3.35 -18.59 4.18
C SER A 119 2.52 -17.48 4.79
N ILE A 120 3.16 -16.62 5.56
CA ILE A 120 2.53 -15.45 6.18
C ILE A 120 3.22 -14.17 5.77
N MET A 121 2.45 -13.09 5.74
CA MET A 121 2.93 -11.71 5.54
C MET A 121 2.21 -10.79 6.52
N THR A 122 2.95 -9.86 7.12
CA THR A 122 2.35 -8.85 8.00
C THR A 122 2.04 -7.59 7.20
N LEU A 123 0.81 -7.12 7.33
CA LEU A 123 0.36 -5.83 6.84
C LEU A 123 0.08 -4.90 8.02
N THR A 124 0.60 -3.68 7.98
CA THR A 124 0.32 -2.65 8.99
C THR A 124 -0.25 -1.42 8.30
N LEU A 125 -1.44 -1.01 8.70
CA LEU A 125 -2.08 0.20 8.18
C LEU A 125 -1.92 1.34 9.20
N GLY A 126 -1.20 2.38 8.80
CA GLY A 126 -1.18 3.67 9.48
C GLY A 126 -2.25 4.59 8.91
N SER A 127 -2.96 5.33 9.76
CA SER A 127 -3.97 6.29 9.34
C SER A 127 -3.93 7.58 10.15
N ASP A 128 -4.24 8.70 9.50
CA ASP A 128 -4.46 9.98 10.20
C ASP A 128 -5.81 9.93 10.94
N HIS A 129 -5.75 9.86 12.25
CA HIS A 129 -6.95 9.68 13.08
C HIS A 129 -7.89 10.88 13.09
N ARG A 130 -7.46 12.03 12.55
CA ARG A 130 -8.33 13.20 12.33
C ARG A 130 -9.33 12.97 11.19
N VAL A 131 -9.02 12.03 10.27
CA VAL A 131 -9.80 11.75 9.06
C VAL A 131 -10.41 10.35 9.10
N ILE A 132 -9.67 9.36 9.62
CA ILE A 132 -10.02 7.94 9.58
C ILE A 132 -9.95 7.39 10.99
N ASN A 133 -11.07 6.90 11.51
CA ASN A 133 -11.10 6.28 12.82
C ASN A 133 -10.61 4.82 12.79
N GLY A 134 -10.28 4.27 13.97
CA GLY A 134 -9.71 2.93 14.09
C GLY A 134 -10.62 1.81 13.55
N ALA A 135 -11.93 1.93 13.67
CA ALA A 135 -12.87 0.92 13.15
C ALA A 135 -12.87 0.89 11.61
N GLN A 136 -12.85 2.08 10.98
CA GLN A 136 -12.74 2.20 9.52
C GLN A 136 -11.41 1.62 9.02
N ALA A 137 -10.30 1.95 9.68
CA ALA A 137 -8.98 1.44 9.34
C ALA A 137 -8.92 -0.10 9.48
N ALA A 138 -9.45 -0.66 10.56
CA ALA A 138 -9.48 -2.11 10.80
C ALA A 138 -10.35 -2.83 9.75
N THR A 139 -11.52 -2.29 9.43
CA THR A 139 -12.41 -2.86 8.39
C THR A 139 -11.72 -2.88 7.04
N PHE A 140 -11.05 -1.80 6.68
CA PHE A 140 -10.32 -1.70 5.41
C PHE A 140 -9.14 -2.66 5.33
N LEU A 141 -8.32 -2.74 6.38
CA LEU A 141 -7.21 -3.69 6.46
C LEU A 141 -7.70 -5.13 6.37
N GLY A 142 -8.80 -5.46 7.06
CA GLY A 142 -9.45 -6.77 6.99
C GLY A 142 -9.91 -7.13 5.58
N ALA A 143 -10.49 -6.17 4.86
CA ALA A 143 -10.89 -6.37 3.47
C ALA A 143 -9.69 -6.65 2.53
N ILE A 144 -8.58 -5.92 2.71
CA ILE A 144 -7.33 -6.17 1.96
C ILE A 144 -6.82 -7.58 2.25
N ALA A 145 -6.74 -7.98 3.53
CA ALA A 145 -6.25 -9.30 3.93
C ALA A 145 -7.12 -10.44 3.35
N GLN A 146 -8.44 -10.30 3.39
CA GLN A 146 -9.38 -11.28 2.82
C GLN A 146 -9.24 -11.39 1.30
N TRP A 147 -9.02 -10.26 0.62
CA TRP A 147 -8.84 -10.25 -0.83
C TRP A 147 -7.54 -10.96 -1.23
N LEU A 148 -6.43 -10.67 -0.54
CA LEU A 148 -5.13 -11.30 -0.79
C LEU A 148 -5.16 -12.83 -0.58
N GLN A 149 -5.96 -13.33 0.35
CA GLN A 149 -6.12 -14.77 0.57
C GLN A 149 -6.87 -15.49 -0.57
N LYS A 150 -7.60 -14.74 -1.41
CA LYS A 150 -8.35 -15.29 -2.55
C LYS A 150 -7.56 -15.28 -3.85
N VAL A 151 -6.44 -14.54 -3.91
CA VAL A 151 -5.59 -14.51 -5.10
C VAL A 151 -4.86 -15.86 -5.20
N PRO A 152 -5.00 -16.59 -6.32
CA PRO A 152 -4.27 -17.85 -6.52
C PRO A 152 -2.77 -17.59 -6.46
N SER A 153 -2.04 -18.48 -5.79
CA SER A 153 -0.57 -18.47 -5.69
C SER A 153 0.08 -18.93 -6.99
#